data_9339ad4bf7624a7677de2c62f57d7fd6
#
_entry.id   9339ad4bf7624a7677de2c62f57d7fd6
#
_cell.length_a   1.000
_cell.length_b   1.000
_cell.length_c   1.000
_cell.angle_alpha   90.00
_cell.angle_beta   90.00
_cell.angle_gamma   90.00
#
_symmetry.space_group_name_H-M   'P 1'
#
loop_
_entity.id
_entity.type
_entity.pdbx_description
1 polymer ?
#
loop_
_entity_poly.entity_id
_entity_poly.type
_entity_poly.pdbx_seq_one_letter_code
_entity_poly.pdbx_strand_id
1 'polypeptide(L)'
;MNLISTPLLPEGYQVPASRNEPASKRLRRLLAEKPYVFAPGVYDPMGAQLVMYHGFDAVYFSGYSFAIGHLGTTDMDLYSSVEIADGARRTVSALRKFQLTMAMGDPEKKAAPLHLEIPPVVVDMDAGYGNLFNVQRTVELYVNAGVGAAHLEDQVMPKRCGHIAGKALISADEFIGKLKMMRSAADDLGHPDFIIIARTDGVSATEAPESKCGLELAIDRGLRYLDTGVPDLLWCEFPTAERGPTETFCTEIRKRFPKARFAFNYSSSFKWFNEKDPITWDELGLLGVGFIFITLAVQHAAGHGISVFLKDLKDDKEEGYMALQRKEWAEDADVPTRSHHLFTGVPYHQHVGQQYGASRLSEAMGENLEISKVV
;
A
#
# COMPACT_ATOMS: atom_id res chain seq x y z
N MET A 1 11.63 20.76 -21.60
CA MET A 1 10.66 21.42 -20.68
C MET A 1 11.45 21.99 -19.54
N ASN A 2 11.52 23.32 -19.42
CA ASN A 2 12.21 23.96 -18.31
C ASN A 2 11.55 23.53 -17.02
N LEU A 3 12.32 22.86 -16.16
CA LEU A 3 11.94 22.62 -14.78
C LEU A 3 11.67 24.00 -14.16
N ILE A 4 10.40 24.27 -13.88
CA ILE A 4 10.02 25.40 -13.04
C ILE A 4 10.72 25.13 -11.72
N SER A 5 11.76 25.92 -11.40
CA SER A 5 12.32 25.95 -10.06
C SER A 5 11.17 26.29 -9.13
N THR A 6 10.69 25.31 -8.36
CA THR A 6 9.60 25.59 -7.43
C THR A 6 10.20 26.38 -6.28
N PRO A 7 9.82 27.67 -6.07
CA PRO A 7 10.28 28.48 -4.92
C PRO A 7 9.88 27.88 -3.57
N LEU A 8 9.23 26.72 -3.60
CA LEU A 8 8.72 25.97 -2.45
C LEU A 8 9.77 25.05 -1.80
N LEU A 9 10.97 24.94 -2.35
CA LEU A 9 12.03 24.06 -1.86
C LEU A 9 13.28 24.87 -1.51
N PRO A 10 14.10 24.38 -0.56
CA PRO A 10 15.37 25.01 -0.26
C PRO A 10 16.25 25.17 -1.49
N GLU A 11 17.04 26.26 -1.52
CA GLU A 11 17.99 26.49 -2.60
C GLU A 11 18.99 25.30 -2.70
N GLY A 12 19.17 24.80 -3.92
CA GLY A 12 20.07 23.66 -4.17
C GLY A 12 19.47 22.28 -3.90
N TYR A 13 18.23 22.18 -3.38
CA TYR A 13 17.60 20.88 -3.17
C TYR A 13 17.23 20.22 -4.53
N GLN A 14 17.77 19.03 -4.76
CA GLN A 14 17.44 18.23 -5.94
C GLN A 14 16.22 17.35 -5.64
N VAL A 15 15.13 17.62 -6.33
CA VAL A 15 13.90 16.84 -6.20
C VAL A 15 14.13 15.43 -6.74
N PRO A 16 13.85 14.38 -5.95
CA PRO A 16 13.93 12.99 -6.43
C PRO A 16 13.07 12.75 -7.66
N ALA A 17 13.55 11.88 -8.55
CA ALA A 17 12.89 11.58 -9.84
C ALA A 17 11.46 11.07 -9.67
N SER A 18 11.18 10.36 -8.59
CA SER A 18 9.85 9.84 -8.23
C SER A 18 8.74 10.89 -8.18
N ARG A 19 9.09 12.16 -7.96
CA ARG A 19 8.08 13.23 -7.92
C ARG A 19 7.38 13.43 -9.26
N ASN A 20 8.11 13.25 -10.35
CA ASN A 20 7.64 13.48 -11.73
C ASN A 20 7.43 12.16 -12.49
N GLU A 21 7.90 11.04 -11.96
CA GLU A 21 7.69 9.72 -12.52
C GLU A 21 6.28 9.22 -12.15
N PRO A 22 5.45 8.79 -13.12
CA PRO A 22 4.18 8.14 -12.82
C PRO A 22 4.36 6.91 -11.91
N ALA A 23 3.49 6.76 -10.93
CA ALA A 23 3.59 5.68 -9.93
C ALA A 23 3.63 4.28 -10.58
N SER A 24 2.87 4.08 -11.66
CA SER A 24 2.86 2.83 -12.44
C SER A 24 4.21 2.55 -13.11
N LYS A 25 4.82 3.54 -13.74
CA LYS A 25 6.16 3.39 -14.36
C LYS A 25 7.21 3.08 -13.31
N ARG A 26 7.16 3.77 -12.18
CA ARG A 26 8.06 3.52 -11.06
C ARG A 26 7.93 2.09 -10.55
N LEU A 27 6.70 1.60 -10.33
CA LEU A 27 6.49 0.23 -9.87
C LEU A 27 6.98 -0.80 -10.90
N ARG A 28 6.73 -0.57 -12.20
CA ARG A 28 7.28 -1.44 -13.27
C ARG A 28 8.80 -1.51 -13.23
N ARG A 29 9.45 -0.37 -13.06
CA ARG A 29 10.91 -0.30 -12.95
C ARG A 29 11.40 -1.07 -11.71
N LEU A 30 10.82 -0.84 -10.55
CA LEU A 30 11.18 -1.55 -9.32
C LEU A 30 10.98 -3.07 -9.46
N LEU A 31 9.87 -3.50 -10.06
CA LEU A 31 9.62 -4.91 -10.33
C LEU A 31 10.63 -5.51 -11.31
N ALA A 32 11.18 -4.74 -12.24
CA ALA A 32 12.20 -5.21 -13.19
C ALA A 32 13.60 -5.27 -12.57
N GLU A 33 13.93 -4.34 -11.70
CA GLU A 33 15.27 -4.16 -11.11
C GLU A 33 15.51 -5.02 -9.88
N LYS A 34 14.45 -5.33 -9.11
CA LYS A 34 14.54 -6.04 -7.83
C LYS A 34 14.04 -7.48 -7.93
N PRO A 35 14.58 -8.40 -7.14
CA PRO A 35 14.03 -9.75 -7.03
C PRO A 35 12.57 -9.72 -6.60
N TYR A 36 12.23 -8.86 -5.65
CA TYR A 36 10.86 -8.54 -5.23
C TYR A 36 10.77 -7.11 -4.71
N VAL A 37 9.57 -6.54 -4.74
CA VAL A 37 9.19 -5.27 -4.12
C VAL A 37 8.33 -5.62 -2.90
N PHE A 38 8.70 -5.09 -1.73
CA PHE A 38 7.93 -5.28 -0.52
C PHE A 38 7.11 -4.03 -0.19
N ALA A 39 5.84 -4.22 0.15
CA ALA A 39 4.88 -3.16 0.43
C ALA A 39 4.14 -3.41 1.76
N PRO A 40 4.44 -2.66 2.84
CA PRO A 40 3.61 -2.69 4.04
C PRO A 40 2.20 -2.22 3.74
N GLY A 41 1.21 -2.93 4.32
CA GLY A 41 -0.20 -2.56 4.21
C GLY A 41 -0.54 -1.39 5.14
N VAL A 42 -1.13 -0.35 4.57
CA VAL A 42 -1.57 0.88 5.24
C VAL A 42 -3.05 1.15 4.94
N TYR A 43 -3.65 2.06 5.68
CA TYR A 43 -5.04 2.49 5.48
C TYR A 43 -5.23 4.00 5.59
N ASP A 44 -4.17 4.73 5.95
CA ASP A 44 -4.21 6.17 6.15
C ASP A 44 -2.91 6.87 5.69
N PRO A 45 -2.95 8.20 5.57
CA PRO A 45 -1.79 9.00 5.19
C PRO A 45 -0.60 8.88 6.15
N MET A 46 -0.83 8.83 7.48
CA MET A 46 0.26 8.79 8.47
C MET A 46 1.04 7.48 8.36
N GLY A 47 0.35 6.35 8.26
CA GLY A 47 0.99 5.05 8.06
C GLY A 47 1.83 5.01 6.78
N ALA A 48 1.31 5.59 5.67
CA ALA A 48 2.05 5.67 4.42
C ALA A 48 3.28 6.59 4.51
N GLN A 49 3.19 7.71 5.22
CA GLN A 49 4.33 8.60 5.46
C GLN A 49 5.43 7.91 6.27
N LEU A 50 5.07 7.11 7.26
CA LEU A 50 6.03 6.30 8.03
C LEU A 50 6.69 5.21 7.15
N VAL A 51 5.92 4.53 6.30
CA VAL A 51 6.47 3.58 5.32
C VAL A 51 7.47 4.27 4.39
N MET A 52 7.15 5.47 3.90
CA MET A 52 8.06 6.27 3.07
C MET A 52 9.31 6.72 3.86
N TYR A 53 9.16 7.15 5.11
CA TYR A 53 10.26 7.59 5.98
C TYR A 53 11.28 6.47 6.19
N HIS A 54 10.80 5.25 6.43
CA HIS A 54 11.65 4.07 6.61
C HIS A 54 12.15 3.44 5.29
N GLY A 55 11.92 4.10 4.15
CA GLY A 55 12.54 3.76 2.87
C GLY A 55 12.00 2.49 2.19
N PHE A 56 10.76 2.10 2.45
CA PHE A 56 10.14 0.99 1.72
C PHE A 56 9.85 1.36 0.28
N ASP A 57 9.92 0.36 -0.61
CA ASP A 57 9.83 0.53 -2.05
C ASP A 57 8.44 0.89 -2.56
N ALA A 58 7.39 0.38 -1.90
CA ALA A 58 6.00 0.57 -2.27
C ALA A 58 5.09 0.60 -1.03
N VAL A 59 3.86 1.03 -1.24
CA VAL A 59 2.78 1.04 -0.24
C VAL A 59 1.63 0.19 -0.76
N TYR A 60 1.11 -0.70 0.05
CA TYR A 60 -0.15 -1.40 -0.22
C TYR A 60 -1.29 -0.74 0.54
N PHE A 61 -2.27 -0.14 -0.17
CA PHE A 61 -3.45 0.46 0.45
C PHE A 61 -4.54 -0.60 0.59
N SER A 62 -4.69 -1.08 1.82
CA SER A 62 -5.47 -2.27 2.15
C SER A 62 -6.96 -1.96 2.32
N GLY A 63 -7.82 -2.71 1.62
CA GLY A 63 -9.27 -2.65 1.80
C GLY A 63 -9.71 -3.11 3.19
N TYR A 64 -9.15 -4.21 3.70
CA TYR A 64 -9.46 -4.68 5.06
C TYR A 64 -9.08 -3.65 6.13
N SER A 65 -7.85 -3.11 6.05
CA SER A 65 -7.41 -2.09 7.01
C SER A 65 -8.23 -0.80 6.88
N PHE A 66 -8.69 -0.47 5.66
CA PHE A 66 -9.61 0.65 5.42
C PHE A 66 -10.96 0.40 6.10
N ALA A 67 -11.56 -0.78 5.94
CA ALA A 67 -12.82 -1.13 6.59
C ALA A 67 -12.75 -0.99 8.11
N ILE A 68 -11.73 -1.55 8.76
CA ILE A 68 -11.57 -1.46 10.21
C ILE A 68 -11.16 -0.06 10.68
N GLY A 69 -10.26 0.61 9.96
CA GLY A 69 -9.71 1.91 10.37
C GLY A 69 -10.63 3.09 10.14
N HIS A 70 -11.44 3.07 9.09
CA HIS A 70 -12.33 4.17 8.71
C HIS A 70 -13.79 3.92 9.05
N LEU A 71 -14.26 2.66 9.00
CA LEU A 71 -15.66 2.31 9.23
C LEU A 71 -15.89 1.54 10.53
N GLY A 72 -14.82 1.05 11.19
CA GLY A 72 -14.93 0.22 12.40
C GLY A 72 -15.63 -1.11 12.15
N THR A 73 -15.54 -1.67 10.95
CA THR A 73 -16.24 -2.87 10.51
C THR A 73 -15.31 -3.90 9.88
N THR A 74 -15.86 -5.05 9.54
CA THR A 74 -15.14 -6.12 8.85
C THR A 74 -15.11 -5.89 7.33
N ASP A 75 -14.20 -6.59 6.65
CA ASP A 75 -14.04 -6.57 5.19
C ASP A 75 -15.03 -7.54 4.53
N MET A 76 -16.23 -7.05 4.26
CA MET A 76 -17.34 -7.77 3.65
C MET A 76 -18.10 -6.88 2.65
N ASP A 77 -17.39 -6.18 1.79
CA ASP A 77 -17.98 -5.34 0.73
C ASP A 77 -18.85 -4.18 1.28
N LEU A 78 -18.45 -3.61 2.42
CA LEU A 78 -19.23 -2.59 3.14
C LEU A 78 -18.82 -1.15 2.83
N TYR A 79 -17.78 -0.93 2.04
CA TYR A 79 -17.38 0.36 1.52
C TYR A 79 -17.48 0.38 -0.01
N SER A 80 -17.60 1.57 -0.56
CA SER A 80 -17.70 1.79 -2.00
C SER A 80 -16.36 2.08 -2.66
N SER A 81 -16.30 1.91 -3.99
CA SER A 81 -15.13 2.31 -4.80
C SER A 81 -14.75 3.78 -4.62
N VAL A 82 -15.72 4.66 -4.34
CA VAL A 82 -15.49 6.10 -4.13
C VAL A 82 -14.78 6.35 -2.80
N GLU A 83 -15.19 5.65 -1.74
CA GLU A 83 -14.61 5.82 -0.40
C GLU A 83 -13.15 5.37 -0.37
N ILE A 84 -12.85 4.17 -0.90
CA ILE A 84 -11.47 3.68 -0.91
C ILE A 84 -10.59 4.50 -1.87
N ALA A 85 -11.13 4.93 -3.01
CA ALA A 85 -10.41 5.81 -3.94
C ALA A 85 -10.08 7.17 -3.32
N ASP A 86 -10.96 7.76 -2.51
CA ASP A 86 -10.68 8.99 -1.78
C ASP A 86 -9.60 8.78 -0.71
N GLY A 87 -9.63 7.65 0.01
CA GLY A 87 -8.58 7.25 0.94
C GLY A 87 -7.21 7.13 0.25
N ALA A 88 -7.16 6.44 -0.88
CA ALA A 88 -5.96 6.29 -1.70
C ALA A 88 -5.46 7.65 -2.23
N ARG A 89 -6.35 8.51 -2.72
CA ARG A 89 -6.03 9.87 -3.18
C ARG A 89 -5.41 10.73 -2.07
N ARG A 90 -5.98 10.69 -0.87
CA ARG A 90 -5.42 11.40 0.30
C ARG A 90 -4.04 10.88 0.63
N THR A 91 -3.84 9.56 0.58
CA THR A 91 -2.56 8.91 0.84
C THR A 91 -1.51 9.33 -0.18
N VAL A 92 -1.80 9.26 -1.48
CA VAL A 92 -0.88 9.71 -2.55
C VAL A 92 -0.54 11.20 -2.38
N SER A 93 -1.54 12.04 -2.10
CA SER A 93 -1.34 13.47 -1.87
C SER A 93 -0.44 13.74 -0.65
N ALA A 94 -0.64 12.99 0.44
CA ALA A 94 0.17 13.10 1.65
C ALA A 94 1.63 12.69 1.41
N LEU A 95 1.88 11.61 0.70
CA LEU A 95 3.24 11.18 0.33
C LEU A 95 3.97 12.25 -0.49
N ARG A 96 3.28 12.83 -1.49
CA ARG A 96 3.84 13.92 -2.30
C ARG A 96 4.15 15.17 -1.48
N LYS A 97 3.31 15.51 -0.51
CA LYS A 97 3.54 16.62 0.41
C LYS A 97 4.66 16.29 1.40
N PHE A 98 4.69 15.08 1.93
CA PHE A 98 5.69 14.64 2.90
C PHE A 98 7.12 14.69 2.33
N GLN A 99 7.31 14.38 1.07
CA GLN A 99 8.58 14.56 0.38
C GLN A 99 9.08 16.01 0.48
N LEU A 100 8.21 17.00 0.26
CA LEU A 100 8.55 18.41 0.38
C LEU A 100 8.83 18.82 1.83
N THR A 101 8.03 18.29 2.76
CA THR A 101 8.21 18.52 4.19
C THR A 101 9.58 18.04 4.66
N MET A 102 9.95 16.82 4.32
CA MET A 102 11.24 16.24 4.72
C MET A 102 12.43 16.87 3.99
N ALA A 103 12.21 17.48 2.82
CA ALA A 103 13.21 18.26 2.11
C ALA A 103 13.64 19.52 2.84
N MET A 104 12.86 20.04 3.80
CA MET A 104 13.23 21.20 4.60
C MET A 104 14.29 20.89 5.66
N GLY A 105 14.43 19.63 6.07
CA GLY A 105 15.25 19.25 7.19
C GLY A 105 14.73 19.85 8.52
N ASP A 106 15.60 19.86 9.51
CA ASP A 106 15.35 20.53 10.79
C ASP A 106 16.37 21.67 10.97
N PRO A 107 16.00 22.92 10.67
CA PRO A 107 16.91 24.06 10.77
C PRO A 107 17.45 24.28 12.18
N GLU A 108 16.67 23.96 13.21
CA GLU A 108 17.06 24.17 14.61
C GLU A 108 18.05 23.11 15.10
N LYS A 109 17.81 21.85 14.70
CA LYS A 109 18.71 20.73 15.03
C LYS A 109 19.84 20.55 14.03
N LYS A 110 19.93 21.42 13.00
CA LYS A 110 20.89 21.30 11.90
C LYS A 110 20.83 19.93 11.20
N ALA A 111 19.65 19.27 11.21
CA ALA A 111 19.45 18.03 10.51
C ALA A 111 19.35 18.29 9.01
N ALA A 112 20.10 17.50 8.22
CA ALA A 112 20.10 17.62 6.78
C ALA A 112 18.72 17.30 6.18
N PRO A 113 18.36 17.93 5.05
CA PRO A 113 17.19 17.56 4.27
C PRO A 113 17.20 16.08 3.91
N LEU A 114 16.05 15.41 4.01
CA LEU A 114 15.92 14.04 3.58
C LEU A 114 15.46 13.95 2.10
N HIS A 115 16.18 13.16 1.32
CA HIS A 115 15.86 12.89 -0.08
C HIS A 115 14.99 11.63 -0.21
N LEU A 116 13.72 11.76 0.13
CA LEU A 116 12.79 10.63 0.12
C LEU A 116 12.19 10.40 -1.27
N GLU A 117 12.21 9.17 -1.72
CA GLU A 117 11.49 8.74 -2.92
C GLU A 117 10.02 8.48 -2.60
N ILE A 118 9.10 8.93 -3.46
CA ILE A 118 7.67 8.69 -3.27
C ILE A 118 7.37 7.22 -3.64
N PRO A 119 6.98 6.35 -2.72
CA PRO A 119 6.65 4.97 -3.05
C PRO A 119 5.37 4.91 -3.89
N PRO A 120 5.30 4.08 -4.96
CA PRO A 120 4.05 3.83 -5.65
C PRO A 120 3.05 3.16 -4.73
N VAL A 121 1.77 3.56 -4.85
CA VAL A 121 0.66 2.99 -4.09
C VAL A 121 -0.03 1.92 -4.94
N VAL A 122 -0.18 0.73 -4.37
CA VAL A 122 -0.96 -0.39 -4.91
C VAL A 122 -2.25 -0.50 -4.09
N VAL A 123 -3.41 -0.54 -4.73
CA VAL A 123 -4.71 -0.47 -4.04
C VAL A 123 -5.53 -1.73 -4.21
N ASP A 124 -6.22 -2.11 -3.16
CA ASP A 124 -7.29 -3.12 -3.18
C ASP A 124 -8.47 -2.65 -4.04
N MET A 125 -8.95 -3.51 -4.92
CA MET A 125 -10.12 -3.22 -5.77
C MET A 125 -11.25 -4.23 -5.51
N ASP A 126 -11.09 -5.09 -4.50
CA ASP A 126 -12.06 -6.15 -4.21
C ASP A 126 -12.48 -6.92 -5.47
N ALA A 127 -13.77 -7.25 -5.60
CA ALA A 127 -14.33 -7.87 -6.81
C ALA A 127 -14.76 -6.83 -7.89
N GLY A 128 -14.33 -5.56 -7.75
CA GLY A 128 -14.60 -4.48 -8.71
C GLY A 128 -15.87 -3.67 -8.40
N TYR A 129 -16.43 -3.81 -7.21
CA TYR A 129 -17.61 -3.06 -6.71
C TYR A 129 -18.86 -3.17 -7.59
N GLY A 130 -19.00 -4.26 -8.34
CA GLY A 130 -20.15 -4.54 -9.18
C GLY A 130 -19.81 -5.21 -10.50
N ASN A 131 -20.49 -4.76 -11.55
CA ASN A 131 -20.31 -5.29 -12.89
C ASN A 131 -19.12 -4.63 -13.63
N LEU A 132 -19.00 -4.94 -14.91
CA LEU A 132 -17.95 -4.47 -15.82
C LEU A 132 -17.81 -2.94 -15.84
N PHE A 133 -18.93 -2.20 -15.80
CA PHE A 133 -18.91 -0.72 -15.81
C PHE A 133 -18.49 -0.13 -14.46
N ASN A 134 -18.73 -0.85 -13.36
CA ASN A 134 -18.20 -0.47 -12.05
C ASN A 134 -16.67 -0.62 -12.02
N VAL A 135 -16.14 -1.70 -12.64
CA VAL A 135 -14.69 -1.89 -12.81
C VAL A 135 -14.08 -0.74 -13.59
N GLN A 136 -14.67 -0.35 -14.74
CA GLN A 136 -14.24 0.82 -15.51
C GLN A 136 -14.18 2.07 -14.65
N ARG A 137 -15.28 2.36 -13.95
CA ARG A 137 -15.39 3.54 -13.06
C ARG A 137 -14.35 3.53 -11.95
N THR A 138 -14.05 2.36 -11.37
CA THR A 138 -13.07 2.25 -10.29
C THR A 138 -11.65 2.51 -10.80
N VAL A 139 -11.31 2.02 -12.01
CA VAL A 139 -10.02 2.34 -12.64
C VAL A 139 -9.87 3.83 -12.88
N GLU A 140 -10.93 4.52 -13.37
CA GLU A 140 -10.92 5.98 -13.52
C GLU A 140 -10.61 6.70 -12.20
N LEU A 141 -11.25 6.28 -11.12
CA LEU A 141 -11.03 6.84 -9.78
C LEU A 141 -9.59 6.63 -9.31
N TYR A 142 -9.03 5.43 -9.50
CA TYR A 142 -7.68 5.08 -9.05
C TYR A 142 -6.60 5.78 -9.86
N VAL A 143 -6.75 5.84 -11.17
CA VAL A 143 -5.84 6.59 -12.06
C VAL A 143 -5.82 8.07 -11.67
N ASN A 144 -7.00 8.67 -11.47
CA ASN A 144 -7.13 10.08 -11.03
C ASN A 144 -6.59 10.31 -9.62
N ALA A 145 -6.59 9.29 -8.75
CA ALA A 145 -5.96 9.34 -7.44
C ALA A 145 -4.41 9.26 -7.50
N GLY A 146 -3.82 8.92 -8.65
CA GLY A 146 -2.39 8.73 -8.82
C GLY A 146 -1.88 7.37 -8.34
N VAL A 147 -2.74 6.37 -8.30
CA VAL A 147 -2.43 4.97 -7.95
C VAL A 147 -1.63 4.31 -9.07
N GLY A 148 -0.62 3.51 -8.72
CA GLY A 148 0.25 2.84 -9.70
C GLY A 148 -0.23 1.46 -10.13
N ALA A 149 -1.00 0.78 -9.29
CA ALA A 149 -1.48 -0.59 -9.50
C ALA A 149 -2.74 -0.87 -8.70
N ALA A 150 -3.53 -1.84 -9.16
CA ALA A 150 -4.63 -2.41 -8.39
C ALA A 150 -4.72 -3.94 -8.60
N HIS A 151 -5.23 -4.63 -7.60
CA HIS A 151 -5.63 -6.01 -7.77
C HIS A 151 -7.15 -6.14 -7.79
N LEU A 152 -7.62 -7.08 -8.60
CA LEU A 152 -9.02 -7.47 -8.73
C LEU A 152 -9.14 -8.96 -8.44
N GLU A 153 -10.17 -9.37 -7.70
CA GLU A 153 -10.41 -10.77 -7.36
C GLU A 153 -11.66 -11.36 -8.02
N ASP A 154 -11.67 -12.69 -8.20
CA ASP A 154 -12.68 -13.42 -8.92
C ASP A 154 -13.88 -13.88 -8.08
N GLN A 155 -14.11 -13.27 -6.91
CA GLN A 155 -15.25 -13.58 -6.05
C GLN A 155 -16.57 -13.01 -6.59
N VAL A 156 -17.65 -13.72 -6.26
CA VAL A 156 -19.03 -13.21 -6.41
C VAL A 156 -19.26 -12.12 -5.38
N MET A 157 -19.91 -11.03 -5.78
CA MET A 157 -20.32 -9.96 -4.85
C MET A 157 -21.64 -10.29 -4.15
N PRO A 158 -21.81 -9.96 -2.87
CA PRO A 158 -20.83 -9.33 -1.99
C PRO A 158 -19.66 -10.27 -1.63
N LYS A 159 -18.44 -9.78 -1.83
CA LYS A 159 -17.23 -10.57 -1.55
C LYS A 159 -17.01 -10.79 -0.07
N ARG A 160 -16.13 -11.71 0.26
CA ARG A 160 -15.65 -11.96 1.63
C ARG A 160 -14.13 -11.84 1.68
N CYS A 161 -13.61 -11.48 2.85
CA CYS A 161 -12.16 -11.57 3.07
C CYS A 161 -11.64 -12.96 2.67
N GLY A 162 -10.48 -13.00 2.03
CA GLY A 162 -9.87 -14.23 1.50
C GLY A 162 -9.69 -15.38 2.52
N HIS A 163 -9.70 -15.04 3.82
CA HIS A 163 -9.56 -15.99 4.92
C HIS A 163 -10.89 -16.36 5.62
N ILE A 164 -12.03 -15.87 5.08
CA ILE A 164 -13.37 -16.25 5.56
C ILE A 164 -13.92 -17.37 4.66
N ALA A 165 -14.56 -18.37 5.28
CA ALA A 165 -15.16 -19.49 4.56
C ALA A 165 -16.39 -19.09 3.74
N GLY A 166 -16.77 -19.95 2.77
CA GLY A 166 -17.98 -19.77 1.97
C GLY A 166 -17.82 -18.80 0.80
N LYS A 167 -16.63 -18.69 0.23
CA LYS A 167 -16.39 -17.91 -0.98
C LYS A 167 -17.00 -18.58 -2.20
N ALA A 168 -17.71 -17.80 -3.02
CA ALA A 168 -18.21 -18.20 -4.33
C ALA A 168 -17.46 -17.42 -5.42
N LEU A 169 -17.18 -18.06 -6.55
CA LEU A 169 -16.47 -17.43 -7.66
C LEU A 169 -17.39 -17.18 -8.85
N ILE A 170 -17.20 -16.04 -9.52
CA ILE A 170 -17.75 -15.81 -10.86
C ILE A 170 -17.03 -16.73 -11.87
N SER A 171 -17.59 -16.89 -13.06
CA SER A 171 -16.90 -17.67 -14.10
C SER A 171 -15.56 -17.02 -14.48
N ALA A 172 -14.57 -17.83 -14.86
CA ALA A 172 -13.30 -17.30 -15.32
C ALA A 172 -13.46 -16.40 -16.55
N ASP A 173 -14.45 -16.65 -17.43
CA ASP A 173 -14.72 -15.80 -18.60
C ASP A 173 -15.26 -14.43 -18.19
N GLU A 174 -16.13 -14.37 -17.18
CA GLU A 174 -16.62 -13.09 -16.64
C GLU A 174 -15.46 -12.31 -16.00
N PHE A 175 -14.62 -12.98 -15.21
CA PHE A 175 -13.45 -12.34 -14.61
C PHE A 175 -12.44 -11.83 -15.65
N ILE A 176 -12.18 -12.61 -16.71
CA ILE A 176 -11.37 -12.19 -17.85
C ILE A 176 -11.96 -10.92 -18.50
N GLY A 177 -13.29 -10.85 -18.62
CA GLY A 177 -13.97 -9.64 -19.09
C GLY A 177 -13.66 -8.43 -18.22
N LYS A 178 -13.69 -8.59 -16.89
CA LYS A 178 -13.35 -7.53 -15.93
C LYS A 178 -11.87 -7.12 -16.04
N LEU A 179 -10.93 -8.06 -16.18
CA LEU A 179 -9.50 -7.77 -16.38
C LEU A 179 -9.25 -6.97 -17.67
N LYS A 180 -9.88 -7.37 -18.78
CA LYS A 180 -9.80 -6.64 -20.05
C LYS A 180 -10.36 -5.23 -19.93
N MET A 181 -11.45 -5.06 -19.18
CA MET A 181 -12.01 -3.73 -18.91
C MET A 181 -11.05 -2.86 -18.09
N MET A 182 -10.37 -3.42 -17.07
CA MET A 182 -9.34 -2.68 -16.34
C MET A 182 -8.27 -2.13 -17.29
N ARG A 183 -7.75 -2.97 -18.19
CA ARG A 183 -6.71 -2.57 -19.16
C ARG A 183 -7.23 -1.50 -20.09
N SER A 184 -8.38 -1.72 -20.72
CA SER A 184 -8.99 -0.77 -21.65
C SER A 184 -9.24 0.58 -20.98
N ALA A 185 -9.79 0.60 -19.78
CA ALA A 185 -10.04 1.84 -19.05
C ALA A 185 -8.75 2.60 -18.72
N ALA A 186 -7.68 1.89 -18.31
CA ALA A 186 -6.40 2.52 -18.03
C ALA A 186 -5.76 3.08 -19.32
N ASP A 187 -5.83 2.36 -20.42
CA ASP A 187 -5.29 2.77 -21.71
C ASP A 187 -6.04 4.00 -22.28
N ASP A 188 -7.36 4.01 -22.20
CA ASP A 188 -8.22 5.13 -22.64
C ASP A 188 -7.91 6.42 -21.86
N LEU A 189 -7.49 6.30 -20.60
CA LEU A 189 -7.06 7.42 -19.76
C LEU A 189 -5.60 7.82 -19.98
N GLY A 190 -4.87 7.17 -20.89
CA GLY A 190 -3.46 7.45 -21.17
C GLY A 190 -2.50 6.87 -20.12
N HIS A 191 -2.90 5.81 -19.41
CA HIS A 191 -2.10 5.12 -18.40
C HIS A 191 -1.80 3.66 -18.77
N PRO A 192 -1.16 3.37 -19.94
CA PRO A 192 -0.90 2.00 -20.37
C PRO A 192 0.06 1.24 -19.44
N ASP A 193 0.80 1.97 -18.61
CA ASP A 193 1.72 1.39 -17.62
C ASP A 193 1.00 0.98 -16.31
N PHE A 194 -0.30 1.25 -16.16
CA PHE A 194 -1.05 0.86 -14.96
C PHE A 194 -0.94 -0.66 -14.75
N ILE A 195 -0.51 -1.07 -13.56
CA ILE A 195 -0.24 -2.48 -13.25
C ILE A 195 -1.52 -3.16 -12.77
N ILE A 196 -1.85 -4.27 -13.41
CA ILE A 196 -3.02 -5.10 -13.11
C ILE A 196 -2.57 -6.39 -12.45
N ILE A 197 -3.06 -6.63 -11.23
CA ILE A 197 -2.82 -7.86 -10.48
C ILE A 197 -4.13 -8.66 -10.50
N ALA A 198 -4.10 -9.82 -11.16
CA ALA A 198 -5.24 -10.73 -11.18
C ALA A 198 -5.18 -11.66 -9.97
N ARG A 199 -6.15 -11.57 -9.06
CA ARG A 199 -6.26 -12.45 -7.91
C ARG A 199 -7.28 -13.56 -8.16
N THR A 200 -6.91 -14.78 -7.75
CA THR A 200 -7.87 -15.89 -7.66
C THR A 200 -7.98 -16.39 -6.22
N ASP A 201 -9.20 -16.61 -5.79
CA ASP A 201 -9.55 -17.24 -4.52
C ASP A 201 -9.89 -18.73 -4.67
N GLY A 202 -9.53 -19.34 -5.81
CA GLY A 202 -9.87 -20.71 -6.21
C GLY A 202 -9.45 -21.78 -5.21
N VAL A 203 -8.37 -21.58 -4.43
CA VAL A 203 -7.87 -22.60 -3.48
C VAL A 203 -8.90 -22.93 -2.41
N SER A 204 -9.62 -21.95 -1.90
CA SER A 204 -10.56 -22.12 -0.77
C SER A 204 -11.99 -21.74 -1.11
N ALA A 205 -12.32 -21.59 -2.40
CA ALA A 205 -13.67 -21.39 -2.84
C ALA A 205 -14.52 -22.65 -2.58
N THR A 206 -15.74 -22.45 -2.07
CA THR A 206 -16.73 -23.51 -1.83
C THR A 206 -17.67 -23.68 -3.01
N GLU A 207 -17.79 -22.64 -3.85
CA GLU A 207 -18.63 -22.62 -5.05
C GLU A 207 -17.86 -22.00 -6.23
N ALA A 208 -17.82 -22.70 -7.34
CA ALA A 208 -17.27 -22.22 -8.60
C ALA A 208 -18.04 -22.85 -9.77
N PRO A 209 -18.17 -22.14 -10.92
CA PRO A 209 -18.81 -22.71 -12.11
C PRO A 209 -18.05 -23.89 -12.73
N GLU A 210 -16.75 -23.95 -12.50
CA GLU A 210 -15.88 -25.02 -12.99
C GLU A 210 -16.01 -26.29 -12.15
N SER A 211 -15.73 -27.45 -12.76
CA SER A 211 -15.75 -28.75 -12.07
C SER A 211 -14.53 -29.01 -11.19
N LYS A 212 -13.47 -28.23 -11.35
CA LYS A 212 -12.25 -28.30 -10.54
C LYS A 212 -12.46 -27.60 -9.21
N CYS A 213 -11.61 -27.92 -8.23
CA CYS A 213 -11.62 -27.28 -6.90
C CYS A 213 -10.19 -27.15 -6.35
N GLY A 214 -10.05 -26.36 -5.29
CA GLY A 214 -8.78 -26.21 -4.59
C GLY A 214 -7.66 -25.67 -5.47
N LEU A 215 -6.45 -26.14 -5.22
CA LEU A 215 -5.26 -25.68 -5.93
C LEU A 215 -5.32 -25.93 -7.45
N GLU A 216 -5.96 -27.04 -7.90
CA GLU A 216 -6.13 -27.33 -9.32
C GLU A 216 -7.00 -26.27 -10.00
N LEU A 217 -8.08 -25.81 -9.35
CA LEU A 217 -8.92 -24.73 -9.84
C LEU A 217 -8.14 -23.43 -9.93
N ALA A 218 -7.38 -23.09 -8.90
CA ALA A 218 -6.59 -21.86 -8.87
C ALA A 218 -5.52 -21.84 -9.99
N ILE A 219 -4.86 -22.97 -10.25
CA ILE A 219 -3.88 -23.11 -11.35
C ILE A 219 -4.58 -22.94 -12.69
N ASP A 220 -5.70 -23.64 -12.93
CA ASP A 220 -6.45 -23.54 -14.19
C ASP A 220 -6.87 -22.10 -14.48
N ARG A 221 -7.45 -21.41 -13.47
CA ARG A 221 -7.83 -20.00 -13.58
C ARG A 221 -6.63 -19.10 -13.85
N GLY A 222 -5.54 -19.29 -13.11
CA GLY A 222 -4.32 -18.51 -13.29
C GLY A 222 -3.75 -18.63 -14.72
N LEU A 223 -3.73 -19.83 -15.28
CA LEU A 223 -3.31 -20.06 -16.66
C LEU A 223 -4.22 -19.33 -17.66
N ARG A 224 -5.54 -19.41 -17.48
CA ARG A 224 -6.52 -18.71 -18.34
C ARG A 224 -6.41 -17.21 -18.25
N TYR A 225 -6.13 -16.65 -17.06
CA TYR A 225 -5.95 -15.21 -16.89
C TYR A 225 -4.69 -14.74 -17.60
N LEU A 226 -3.58 -15.46 -17.47
CA LEU A 226 -2.32 -15.13 -18.15
C LEU A 226 -2.38 -15.31 -19.66
N ASP A 227 -3.19 -16.24 -20.19
CA ASP A 227 -3.43 -16.43 -21.63
C ASP A 227 -3.97 -15.16 -22.32
N THR A 228 -4.62 -14.28 -21.54
CA THR A 228 -5.13 -13.00 -22.06
C THR A 228 -4.04 -11.97 -22.31
N GLY A 229 -2.86 -12.14 -21.72
CA GLY A 229 -1.78 -11.14 -21.73
C GLY A 229 -2.10 -9.85 -20.96
N VAL A 230 -3.22 -9.81 -20.22
CA VAL A 230 -3.66 -8.59 -19.49
C VAL A 230 -3.00 -8.44 -18.14
N PRO A 231 -2.96 -9.46 -17.25
CA PRO A 231 -2.35 -9.30 -15.93
C PRO A 231 -0.83 -9.12 -16.02
N ASP A 232 -0.32 -8.16 -15.26
CA ASP A 232 1.11 -7.97 -15.04
C ASP A 232 1.64 -8.91 -13.96
N LEU A 233 0.79 -9.19 -12.95
CA LEU A 233 1.07 -10.10 -11.84
C LEU A 233 -0.15 -10.99 -11.62
N LEU A 234 0.12 -12.24 -11.21
CA LEU A 234 -0.92 -13.18 -10.78
C LEU A 234 -0.81 -13.39 -9.27
N TRP A 235 -1.93 -13.32 -8.57
CA TRP A 235 -2.02 -13.60 -7.15
C TRP A 235 -2.99 -14.74 -6.88
N CYS A 236 -2.51 -15.75 -6.18
CA CYS A 236 -3.34 -16.80 -5.61
C CYS A 236 -3.47 -16.58 -4.11
N GLU A 237 -4.69 -16.45 -3.60
CA GLU A 237 -4.92 -16.34 -2.15
C GLU A 237 -4.90 -17.73 -1.52
N PHE A 238 -3.93 -17.97 -0.64
CA PHE A 238 -3.79 -19.23 0.08
C PHE A 238 -4.48 -19.17 1.43
N PRO A 239 -5.16 -20.25 1.87
CA PRO A 239 -5.86 -20.27 3.15
C PRO A 239 -4.93 -20.59 4.34
N THR A 240 -3.70 -21.02 4.08
CA THR A 240 -2.72 -21.42 5.10
C THR A 240 -1.33 -20.89 4.80
N ALA A 241 -0.45 -20.90 5.79
CA ALA A 241 0.96 -20.52 5.66
C ALA A 241 1.83 -21.64 5.04
N GLU A 242 1.24 -22.76 4.65
CA GLU A 242 1.97 -23.90 4.08
C GLU A 242 2.67 -23.52 2.78
N ARG A 243 3.97 -23.82 2.68
CA ARG A 243 4.80 -23.49 1.52
C ARG A 243 4.47 -24.32 0.27
N GLY A 244 4.11 -25.60 0.45
CA GLY A 244 3.89 -26.55 -0.65
C GLY A 244 2.87 -26.08 -1.69
N PRO A 245 1.67 -25.61 -1.32
CA PRO A 245 0.70 -25.05 -2.26
C PRO A 245 1.26 -23.86 -3.05
N THR A 246 1.99 -22.96 -2.41
CA THR A 246 2.62 -21.79 -3.04
C THR A 246 3.67 -22.21 -4.08
N GLU A 247 4.57 -23.12 -3.69
CA GLU A 247 5.59 -23.67 -4.58
C GLU A 247 4.98 -24.36 -5.78
N THR A 248 3.96 -25.19 -5.55
CA THR A 248 3.25 -25.91 -6.60
C THR A 248 2.57 -24.94 -7.57
N PHE A 249 1.82 -23.96 -7.06
CA PHE A 249 1.15 -22.96 -7.89
C PHE A 249 2.13 -22.23 -8.81
N CYS A 250 3.18 -21.65 -8.22
CA CYS A 250 4.17 -20.91 -9.00
C CYS A 250 4.87 -21.79 -10.05
N THR A 251 5.23 -23.01 -9.67
CA THR A 251 5.92 -23.96 -10.57
C THR A 251 5.02 -24.37 -11.73
N GLU A 252 3.76 -24.75 -11.47
CA GLU A 252 2.84 -25.20 -12.53
C GLU A 252 2.51 -24.06 -13.51
N ILE A 253 2.27 -22.84 -13.01
CA ILE A 253 2.06 -21.68 -13.88
C ILE A 253 3.30 -21.41 -14.75
N ARG A 254 4.50 -21.48 -14.19
CA ARG A 254 5.74 -21.15 -14.91
C ARG A 254 6.17 -22.23 -15.92
N LYS A 255 5.63 -23.43 -15.86
CA LYS A 255 5.81 -24.41 -16.95
C LYS A 255 5.28 -23.88 -18.29
N ARG A 256 4.15 -23.18 -18.28
CA ARG A 256 3.55 -22.57 -19.49
C ARG A 256 3.99 -21.11 -19.70
N PHE A 257 4.14 -20.35 -18.62
CA PHE A 257 4.52 -18.95 -18.63
C PHE A 257 5.83 -18.74 -17.85
N PRO A 258 7.01 -19.08 -18.42
CA PRO A 258 8.29 -19.05 -17.67
C PRO A 258 8.64 -17.69 -17.08
N LYS A 259 8.09 -16.59 -17.63
CA LYS A 259 8.31 -15.21 -17.18
C LYS A 259 7.19 -14.69 -16.28
N ALA A 260 6.22 -15.52 -15.91
CA ALA A 260 5.13 -15.10 -15.02
C ALA A 260 5.70 -14.57 -13.71
N ARG A 261 5.18 -13.43 -13.27
CA ARG A 261 5.46 -12.81 -11.99
C ARG A 261 4.23 -12.90 -11.10
N PHE A 262 4.45 -13.04 -9.81
CA PHE A 262 3.38 -13.23 -8.84
C PHE A 262 3.35 -12.10 -7.82
N ALA A 263 2.16 -11.84 -7.26
CA ALA A 263 1.98 -11.12 -6.02
C ALA A 263 1.68 -12.13 -4.90
N PHE A 264 2.11 -11.83 -3.69
CA PHE A 264 1.93 -12.70 -2.53
C PHE A 264 1.55 -11.89 -1.29
N ASN A 265 0.45 -12.29 -0.66
CA ASN A 265 0.04 -11.78 0.64
C ASN A 265 0.72 -12.60 1.75
N TYR A 266 1.74 -12.02 2.40
CA TYR A 266 2.31 -12.60 3.60
C TYR A 266 1.34 -12.35 4.76
N SER A 267 0.25 -13.09 4.76
CA SER A 267 -0.98 -12.77 5.46
C SER A 267 -0.83 -12.62 6.97
N SER A 268 -1.40 -11.54 7.50
CA SER A 268 -1.53 -11.31 8.95
C SER A 268 -2.46 -12.30 9.65
N SER A 269 -3.25 -13.07 8.91
CA SER A 269 -4.13 -14.09 9.45
C SER A 269 -3.40 -15.35 9.90
N PHE A 270 -2.15 -15.52 9.46
CA PHE A 270 -1.35 -16.69 9.82
C PHE A 270 -0.41 -16.39 10.98
N LYS A 271 -0.14 -17.44 11.77
CA LYS A 271 0.82 -17.38 12.86
C LYS A 271 2.20 -17.83 12.36
N TRP A 272 2.81 -17.04 11.46
CA TRP A 272 4.10 -17.34 10.84
C TRP A 272 5.18 -17.74 11.85
N PHE A 273 5.15 -17.16 13.05
CA PHE A 273 6.09 -17.48 14.13
C PHE A 273 5.94 -18.91 14.71
N ASN A 274 4.85 -19.62 14.39
CA ASN A 274 4.63 -21.01 14.79
C ASN A 274 5.03 -22.00 13.67
N GLU A 275 5.24 -21.52 12.44
CA GLU A 275 5.66 -22.37 11.35
C GLU A 275 7.09 -22.89 11.60
N LYS A 276 7.33 -24.19 11.36
CA LYS A 276 8.66 -24.78 11.52
C LYS A 276 9.62 -24.37 10.41
N ASP A 277 9.09 -24.16 9.21
CA ASP A 277 9.83 -23.79 8.00
C ASP A 277 9.01 -22.77 7.22
N PRO A 278 8.88 -21.53 7.72
CA PRO A 278 8.12 -20.50 7.02
C PRO A 278 8.86 -20.11 5.74
N ILE A 279 8.12 -19.99 4.64
CA ILE A 279 8.71 -19.52 3.38
C ILE A 279 9.23 -18.10 3.54
N THR A 280 10.48 -17.88 3.19
CA THR A 280 11.11 -16.55 3.26
C THR A 280 10.79 -15.71 2.04
N TRP A 281 10.97 -14.40 2.14
CA TRP A 281 10.76 -13.48 1.02
C TRP A 281 11.74 -13.73 -0.12
N ASP A 282 12.98 -14.12 0.19
CA ASP A 282 13.97 -14.46 -0.83
C ASP A 282 13.58 -15.74 -1.59
N GLU A 283 13.07 -16.75 -0.90
CA GLU A 283 12.54 -17.96 -1.53
C GLU A 283 11.32 -17.65 -2.41
N LEU A 284 10.41 -16.79 -1.96
CA LEU A 284 9.30 -16.29 -2.77
C LEU A 284 9.83 -15.60 -4.04
N GLY A 285 10.86 -14.77 -3.92
CA GLY A 285 11.51 -14.13 -5.07
C GLY A 285 12.05 -15.15 -6.09
N LEU A 286 12.67 -16.25 -5.63
CA LEU A 286 13.15 -17.34 -6.49
C LEU A 286 12.02 -18.07 -7.21
N LEU A 287 10.83 -18.16 -6.60
CA LEU A 287 9.63 -18.71 -7.24
C LEU A 287 9.02 -17.76 -8.28
N GLY A 288 9.49 -16.52 -8.36
CA GLY A 288 9.00 -15.49 -9.28
C GLY A 288 7.99 -14.55 -8.66
N VAL A 289 7.82 -14.56 -7.33
CA VAL A 289 7.02 -13.55 -6.63
C VAL A 289 7.76 -12.21 -6.74
N GLY A 290 7.15 -11.27 -7.45
CA GLY A 290 7.71 -9.94 -7.68
C GLY A 290 7.18 -8.88 -6.74
N PHE A 291 6.02 -9.12 -6.12
CA PHE A 291 5.39 -8.17 -5.22
C PHE A 291 4.91 -8.89 -3.96
N ILE A 292 5.46 -8.52 -2.81
CA ILE A 292 5.12 -9.10 -1.50
C ILE A 292 4.51 -8.00 -0.65
N PHE A 293 3.44 -8.29 0.04
CA PHE A 293 2.81 -7.35 0.96
C PHE A 293 2.25 -8.04 2.20
N ILE A 294 2.08 -7.27 3.26
CA ILE A 294 1.37 -7.68 4.48
C ILE A 294 0.14 -6.79 4.60
N THR A 295 -1.02 -7.33 4.32
CA THR A 295 -2.29 -6.58 4.23
C THR A 295 -2.55 -5.68 5.45
N LEU A 296 -2.35 -6.18 6.67
CA LEU A 296 -2.69 -5.49 7.92
C LEU A 296 -1.46 -5.01 8.71
N ALA A 297 -0.27 -4.85 8.07
CA ALA A 297 0.97 -4.57 8.76
C ALA A 297 0.88 -3.37 9.71
N VAL A 298 0.55 -2.21 9.18
CA VAL A 298 0.47 -0.96 9.97
C VAL A 298 -0.72 -0.97 10.93
N GLN A 299 -1.85 -1.55 10.52
CA GLN A 299 -3.04 -1.65 11.37
C GLN A 299 -2.77 -2.52 12.62
N HIS A 300 -2.10 -3.67 12.47
CA HIS A 300 -1.73 -4.52 13.62
C HIS A 300 -0.71 -3.83 14.52
N ALA A 301 0.29 -3.16 13.93
CA ALA A 301 1.27 -2.39 14.71
C ALA A 301 0.60 -1.27 15.51
N ALA A 302 -0.28 -0.49 14.86
CA ALA A 302 -1.05 0.57 15.50
C ALA A 302 -1.98 0.01 16.59
N GLY A 303 -2.74 -1.03 16.28
CA GLY A 303 -3.67 -1.68 17.24
C GLY A 303 -2.94 -2.21 18.48
N HIS A 304 -1.79 -2.85 18.29
CA HIS A 304 -0.95 -3.29 19.41
C HIS A 304 -0.45 -2.11 20.24
N GLY A 305 0.17 -1.12 19.60
CA GLY A 305 0.73 0.05 20.29
C GLY A 305 -0.34 0.83 21.06
N ILE A 306 -1.48 1.10 20.42
CA ILE A 306 -2.62 1.79 21.04
C ILE A 306 -3.13 0.99 22.25
N SER A 307 -3.29 -0.33 22.11
CA SER A 307 -3.82 -1.19 23.20
C SER A 307 -2.89 -1.21 24.41
N VAL A 308 -1.58 -1.34 24.20
CA VAL A 308 -0.58 -1.29 25.27
C VAL A 308 -0.61 0.08 25.96
N PHE A 309 -0.57 1.14 25.18
CA PHE A 309 -0.58 2.51 25.72
C PHE A 309 -1.84 2.82 26.53
N LEU A 310 -3.03 2.47 26.00
CA LEU A 310 -4.29 2.72 26.71
C LEU A 310 -4.40 1.90 28.01
N LYS A 311 -3.81 0.72 28.05
CA LYS A 311 -3.71 -0.05 29.30
C LYS A 311 -2.81 0.65 30.32
N ASP A 312 -1.60 1.05 29.91
CA ASP A 312 -0.66 1.77 30.78
C ASP A 312 -1.28 3.09 31.28
N LEU A 313 -1.93 3.85 30.39
CA LEU A 313 -2.61 5.11 30.75
C LEU A 313 -3.75 4.90 31.74
N LYS A 314 -4.51 3.80 31.63
CA LYS A 314 -5.62 3.47 32.55
C LYS A 314 -5.09 3.05 33.92
N ASP A 315 -4.04 2.25 33.96
CA ASP A 315 -3.52 1.65 35.19
C ASP A 315 -2.60 2.66 35.94
N ASP A 316 -1.76 3.38 35.22
CA ASP A 316 -0.69 4.22 35.76
C ASP A 316 -0.91 5.74 35.53
N LYS A 317 -2.02 6.13 34.92
CA LYS A 317 -2.44 7.53 34.66
C LYS A 317 -1.36 8.32 33.92
N GLU A 318 -0.95 9.49 34.45
CA GLU A 318 0.07 10.37 33.86
C GLU A 318 1.44 9.67 33.70
N GLU A 319 1.77 8.73 34.57
CA GLU A 319 3.01 7.96 34.44
C GLU A 319 3.00 7.05 33.21
N GLY A 320 1.84 6.47 32.85
CA GLY A 320 1.67 5.73 31.60
C GLY A 320 1.95 6.59 30.37
N TYR A 321 1.52 7.85 30.37
CA TYR A 321 1.87 8.79 29.28
C TYR A 321 3.36 9.15 29.26
N MET A 322 3.93 9.47 30.44
CA MET A 322 5.36 9.79 30.53
C MET A 322 6.24 8.60 30.13
N ALA A 323 5.78 7.35 30.37
CA ALA A 323 6.47 6.16 29.93
C ALA A 323 6.51 6.03 28.40
N LEU A 324 5.40 6.38 27.69
CA LEU A 324 5.39 6.46 26.24
C LEU A 324 6.38 7.52 25.75
N GLN A 325 6.35 8.75 26.32
CA GLN A 325 7.26 9.82 25.93
C GLN A 325 8.73 9.40 26.09
N ARG A 326 9.08 8.75 27.21
CA ARG A 326 10.46 8.24 27.40
C ARG A 326 10.89 7.25 26.31
N LYS A 327 9.98 6.42 25.82
CA LYS A 327 10.25 5.49 24.70
C LYS A 327 10.43 6.25 23.38
N GLU A 328 9.57 7.25 23.10
CA GLU A 328 9.64 8.04 21.87
C GLU A 328 10.90 8.92 21.81
N TRP A 329 11.40 9.38 22.97
CA TRP A 329 12.54 10.28 23.09
C TRP A 329 13.84 9.58 23.51
N ALA A 330 13.86 8.23 23.58
CA ALA A 330 15.09 7.49 23.81
C ALA A 330 16.14 7.81 22.71
N GLU A 331 17.42 7.80 23.08
CA GLU A 331 18.52 8.20 22.19
C GLU A 331 18.57 7.41 20.88
N ASP A 332 18.22 6.13 20.96
CA ASP A 332 18.18 5.18 19.84
C ASP A 332 16.80 5.08 19.16
N ALA A 333 15.82 5.87 19.60
CA ALA A 333 14.46 5.82 19.04
C ALA A 333 14.38 6.57 17.70
N ASP A 334 14.02 5.86 16.65
CA ASP A 334 13.71 6.44 15.32
C ASP A 334 12.19 6.60 15.15
N VAL A 335 11.63 7.57 15.89
CA VAL A 335 10.19 7.87 15.91
C VAL A 335 9.96 9.31 15.42
N PRO A 336 9.80 9.51 14.10
CA PRO A 336 9.68 10.87 13.54
C PRO A 336 8.43 11.62 14.01
N THR A 337 7.37 10.88 14.38
CA THR A 337 6.10 11.45 14.86
C THR A 337 6.19 12.09 16.25
N ARG A 338 7.24 11.81 17.03
CA ARG A 338 7.47 12.44 18.35
C ARG A 338 7.52 13.96 18.26
N SER A 339 8.03 14.47 17.15
CA SER A 339 8.03 15.89 16.81
C SER A 339 6.93 16.16 15.78
N HIS A 340 5.66 16.07 16.20
CA HIS A 340 4.52 16.09 15.29
C HIS A 340 4.44 17.34 14.42
N HIS A 341 4.87 18.52 14.89
CA HIS A 341 4.92 19.74 14.07
C HIS A 341 5.97 19.65 12.94
N LEU A 342 7.11 19.04 13.19
CA LEU A 342 8.11 18.79 12.15
C LEU A 342 7.59 17.74 11.16
N PHE A 343 7.06 16.65 11.68
CA PHE A 343 6.53 15.56 10.85
C PHE A 343 5.39 16.03 9.92
N THR A 344 4.52 16.93 10.42
CA THR A 344 3.40 17.47 9.62
C THR A 344 3.78 18.67 8.76
N GLY A 345 5.00 19.22 8.89
CA GLY A 345 5.59 20.17 7.96
C GLY A 345 5.43 21.63 8.32
N VAL A 346 5.46 21.99 9.62
CA VAL A 346 5.49 23.39 10.05
C VAL A 346 6.63 24.17 9.38
N PRO A 347 7.90 23.68 9.33
CA PRO A 347 8.97 24.40 8.63
C PRO A 347 8.72 24.63 7.15
N TYR A 348 8.10 23.66 6.47
CA TYR A 348 7.69 23.82 5.08
C TYR A 348 6.68 24.95 4.91
N HIS A 349 5.66 25.02 5.76
CA HIS A 349 4.65 26.07 5.70
C HIS A 349 5.22 27.46 6.07
N GLN A 350 6.15 27.53 7.01
CA GLN A 350 6.87 28.75 7.33
C GLN A 350 7.67 29.26 6.12
N HIS A 351 8.45 28.38 5.49
CA HIS A 351 9.22 28.72 4.29
C HIS A 351 8.32 29.24 3.16
N VAL A 352 7.22 28.54 2.86
CA VAL A 352 6.24 28.97 1.85
C VAL A 352 5.62 30.32 2.21
N GLY A 353 5.25 30.51 3.48
CA GLY A 353 4.69 31.76 3.98
C GLY A 353 5.63 32.95 3.78
N GLN A 354 6.92 32.78 4.07
CA GLN A 354 7.95 33.80 3.87
C GLN A 354 8.11 34.14 2.37
N GLN A 355 8.15 33.13 1.52
CA GLN A 355 8.31 33.34 0.07
C GLN A 355 7.15 34.12 -0.58
N TYR A 356 5.94 33.97 -0.04
CA TYR A 356 4.74 34.59 -0.61
C TYR A 356 4.17 35.76 0.21
N GLY A 357 4.95 36.30 1.16
CA GLY A 357 4.61 37.51 1.89
C GLY A 357 3.57 37.33 3.00
N ALA A 358 3.34 36.10 3.47
CA ALA A 358 2.49 35.82 4.63
C ALA A 358 3.26 35.99 5.96
N SER A 359 3.96 37.11 6.15
CA SER A 359 4.90 37.35 7.26
C SER A 359 4.26 37.11 8.63
N ARG A 360 3.04 37.60 8.86
CA ARG A 360 2.35 37.43 10.16
C ARG A 360 2.10 35.96 10.52
N LEU A 361 1.80 35.11 9.51
CA LEU A 361 1.63 33.67 9.72
C LEU A 361 2.97 32.99 10.01
N SER A 362 4.03 33.39 9.31
CA SER A 362 5.37 32.81 9.51
C SER A 362 5.98 33.21 10.84
N GLU A 363 5.79 34.47 11.30
CA GLU A 363 6.22 34.94 12.60
C GLU A 363 5.52 34.22 13.76
N ALA A 364 4.19 34.08 13.67
CA ALA A 364 3.39 33.34 14.67
C ALA A 364 3.77 31.87 14.76
N MET A 365 4.17 31.23 13.64
CA MET A 365 4.63 29.84 13.60
C MET A 365 6.07 29.68 14.13
N GLY A 366 6.89 30.76 14.13
CA GLY A 366 8.27 30.77 14.65
C GLY A 366 8.36 30.72 16.17
N GLU A 367 7.30 31.09 16.89
CA GLU A 367 7.19 30.99 18.34
C GLU A 367 6.75 29.60 18.84
N ASN A 368 6.95 28.57 18.06
CA ASN A 368 6.51 27.21 18.39
C ASN A 368 7.33 26.66 19.57
N LEU A 369 6.69 26.59 20.73
CA LEU A 369 7.28 26.13 21.98
C LEU A 369 7.83 24.69 21.97
N GLU A 370 7.34 23.84 21.07
CA GLU A 370 7.87 22.47 20.93
C GLU A 370 9.25 22.44 20.27
N ILE A 371 9.47 23.34 19.31
CA ILE A 371 10.75 23.41 18.59
C ILE A 371 11.81 24.07 19.43
N SER A 372 11.45 25.10 20.22
CA SER A 372 12.38 25.91 21.02
C SER A 372 12.79 25.30 22.37
N LYS A 373 12.12 24.26 22.86
CA LYS A 373 12.36 23.63 24.17
C LYS A 373 13.08 22.27 24.11
N VAL A 374 13.45 21.78 22.93
CA VAL A 374 14.24 20.57 22.82
C VAL A 374 15.71 20.93 22.79
N VAL A 375 16.24 21.25 23.95
CA VAL A 375 17.68 21.35 24.24
C VAL A 375 18.07 20.12 25.04
#